data_e1ea351f53886cbec626121837a5c6ad
#
_entry.id   e1ea351f53886cbec626121837a5c6ad
#
_cell.length_a   1.000
_cell.length_b   1.000
_cell.length_c   1.000
_cell.angle_alpha   90.00
_cell.angle_beta   90.00
_cell.angle_gamma   90.00
#
_symmetry.space_group_name_H-M   'P 1'
#
loop_
_entity.id
_entity.type
_entity.pdbx_description
1 polymer ?
#
loop_
_entity_poly.entity_id
_entity_poly.type
_entity_poly.pdbx_seq_one_letter_code
_entity_poly.pdbx_strand_id
1 'polypeptide(L)'
;RLTEKGVAPHLLVMSATPIPRTLALIAYGDLDVSVISELPPGRQPVETFLVSEALRERLNVFIRKQCAEGHQVYIVCPTVEESDLDSLKSAESFAETLQQAVFPHRRVGLLHGKMKQADKDAALGAFSRGETDILVATTVVEVGVDVPNATLMVIENAERFGLSQLHQLRGRVGRGSAQSYCVLVSGTKNEETKK
;
A
#
# COMPACT_ATOMS: atom_id res chain seq x y z
N ARG A 1 11.49 -23.83 18.05
CA ARG A 1 12.42 -22.89 18.76
C ARG A 1 11.68 -21.79 19.55
N LEU A 2 10.45 -21.39 19.21
CA LEU A 2 9.61 -20.52 20.03
C LEU A 2 8.98 -21.30 21.19
N THR A 3 8.67 -22.57 20.98
CA THR A 3 8.13 -23.50 21.98
C THR A 3 9.16 -23.93 23.04
N GLU A 4 10.43 -23.72 22.82
CA GLU A 4 11.55 -24.06 23.75
C GLU A 4 11.77 -22.99 24.85
N LYS A 5 11.07 -21.84 24.77
CA LYS A 5 11.31 -20.68 25.66
C LYS A 5 10.46 -20.65 26.95
N GLY A 6 9.69 -21.70 27.25
CA GLY A 6 8.88 -21.75 28.45
C GLY A 6 8.11 -23.05 28.61
N VAL A 7 7.57 -23.29 29.81
CA VAL A 7 6.71 -24.44 30.10
C VAL A 7 5.32 -24.14 29.54
N ALA A 8 4.96 -24.73 28.38
CA ALA A 8 3.69 -24.57 27.68
C ALA A 8 3.31 -23.09 27.31
N PRO A 9 4.10 -22.40 26.48
CA PRO A 9 3.76 -21.04 26.07
C PRO A 9 2.48 -21.02 25.22
N HIS A 10 1.61 -20.02 25.44
CA HIS A 10 0.51 -19.75 24.51
C HIS A 10 1.09 -19.13 23.23
N LEU A 11 0.81 -19.75 22.08
CA LEU A 11 1.29 -19.33 20.76
C LEU A 11 0.12 -18.81 19.93
N LEU A 12 0.17 -17.51 19.55
CA LEU A 12 -0.75 -16.92 18.60
C LEU A 12 0.01 -16.54 17.32
N VAL A 13 -0.41 -17.11 16.20
CA VAL A 13 0.11 -16.78 14.86
C VAL A 13 -0.98 -16.03 14.10
N MET A 14 -0.66 -14.83 13.62
CA MET A 14 -1.58 -14.01 12.85
C MET A 14 -1.01 -13.75 11.45
N SER A 15 -1.86 -13.85 10.41
CA SER A 15 -1.51 -13.52 9.04
C SER A 15 -2.66 -12.74 8.40
N ALA A 16 -2.30 -11.68 7.66
CA ALA A 16 -3.26 -10.91 6.86
C ALA A 16 -3.56 -11.56 5.49
N THR A 17 -2.75 -12.55 5.07
CA THR A 17 -2.97 -13.28 3.83
C THR A 17 -3.83 -14.52 4.09
N PRO A 18 -4.86 -14.80 3.27
CA PRO A 18 -5.64 -16.00 3.41
C PRO A 18 -4.74 -17.23 3.17
N ILE A 19 -4.47 -17.98 4.23
CA ILE A 19 -3.73 -19.24 4.15
C ILE A 19 -4.77 -20.34 4.01
N PRO A 20 -4.74 -21.16 2.94
CA PRO A 20 -5.65 -22.30 2.83
C PRO A 20 -5.52 -23.20 4.08
N ARG A 21 -6.66 -23.65 4.60
CA ARG A 21 -6.70 -24.46 5.84
C ARG A 21 -5.75 -25.64 5.82
N THR A 22 -5.60 -26.26 4.67
CA THR A 22 -4.65 -27.39 4.43
C THR A 22 -3.20 -26.96 4.62
N LEU A 23 -2.82 -25.79 4.12
CA LEU A 23 -1.47 -25.23 4.31
C LEU A 23 -1.22 -24.82 5.76
N ALA A 24 -2.25 -24.30 6.43
CA ALA A 24 -2.14 -23.93 7.85
C ALA A 24 -1.90 -25.17 8.73
N LEU A 25 -2.60 -26.27 8.47
CA LEU A 25 -2.39 -27.57 9.16
C LEU A 25 -1.00 -28.15 8.90
N ILE A 26 -0.49 -28.05 7.67
CA ILE A 26 0.84 -28.54 7.32
C ILE A 26 1.95 -27.69 7.94
N ALA A 27 1.77 -26.37 7.95
CA ALA A 27 2.80 -25.44 8.43
C ALA A 27 2.84 -25.28 9.94
N TYR A 28 1.69 -25.38 10.62
CA TYR A 28 1.53 -25.04 12.05
C TYR A 28 1.04 -26.21 12.92
N GLY A 29 0.82 -27.39 12.35
CA GLY A 29 0.44 -28.59 13.09
C GLY A 29 -0.93 -28.46 13.79
N ASP A 30 -0.96 -28.71 15.09
CA ASP A 30 -2.18 -28.77 15.91
C ASP A 30 -2.74 -27.42 16.38
N LEU A 31 -2.45 -26.31 15.66
CA LEU A 31 -3.01 -25.01 16.00
C LEU A 31 -4.46 -24.89 15.52
N ASP A 32 -5.33 -24.41 16.40
CA ASP A 32 -6.70 -24.03 16.04
C ASP A 32 -6.67 -22.82 15.10
N VAL A 33 -7.47 -22.88 14.03
CA VAL A 33 -7.55 -21.82 13.01
C VAL A 33 -8.86 -21.07 13.15
N SER A 34 -8.77 -19.78 13.49
CA SER A 34 -9.90 -18.85 13.48
C SER A 34 -9.78 -17.90 12.31
N VAL A 35 -10.87 -17.74 11.55
CA VAL A 35 -10.93 -16.84 10.40
C VAL A 35 -11.85 -15.67 10.72
N ILE A 36 -11.33 -14.44 10.61
CA ILE A 36 -12.13 -13.22 10.71
C ILE A 36 -12.58 -12.86 9.29
N SER A 37 -13.84 -13.10 8.96
CA SER A 37 -14.42 -12.89 7.62
C SER A 37 -15.21 -11.60 7.48
N GLU A 38 -15.51 -10.93 8.59
CA GLU A 38 -16.32 -9.72 8.61
C GLU A 38 -15.46 -8.47 8.73
N LEU A 39 -15.88 -7.41 8.05
CA LEU A 39 -15.28 -6.08 8.23
C LEU A 39 -15.78 -5.46 9.54
N PRO A 40 -14.96 -4.66 10.23
CA PRO A 40 -15.40 -3.88 11.37
C PRO A 40 -16.62 -3.00 11.02
N PRO A 41 -17.52 -2.73 11.98
CA PRO A 41 -18.66 -1.87 11.75
C PRO A 41 -18.27 -0.50 11.18
N GLY A 42 -19.01 -0.02 10.19
CA GLY A 42 -18.78 1.28 9.53
C GLY A 42 -17.68 1.28 8.47
N ARG A 43 -17.01 0.16 8.24
CA ARG A 43 -15.99 0.04 7.18
C ARG A 43 -16.64 -0.27 5.84
N GLN A 44 -16.27 0.50 4.80
CA GLN A 44 -16.71 0.25 3.43
C GLN A 44 -15.68 -0.61 2.68
N PRO A 45 -16.13 -1.50 1.77
CA PRO A 45 -15.23 -2.23 0.90
C PRO A 45 -14.41 -1.28 0.02
N VAL A 46 -13.12 -1.59 -0.15
CA VAL A 46 -12.25 -0.83 -1.05
C VAL A 46 -12.56 -1.23 -2.49
N GLU A 47 -12.98 -0.27 -3.30
CA GLU A 47 -13.19 -0.49 -4.74
C GLU A 47 -11.85 -0.57 -5.46
N THR A 48 -11.66 -1.61 -6.27
CA THR A 48 -10.39 -1.86 -6.95
C THR A 48 -10.58 -1.75 -8.46
N PHE A 49 -9.71 -0.97 -9.11
CA PHE A 49 -9.72 -0.73 -10.55
C PHE A 49 -8.36 -1.06 -11.15
N LEU A 50 -8.38 -1.73 -12.30
CA LEU A 50 -7.21 -1.91 -13.14
C LEU A 50 -7.29 -0.91 -14.30
N VAL A 51 -6.28 -0.07 -14.46
CA VAL A 51 -6.22 0.96 -15.50
C VAL A 51 -4.93 0.85 -16.30
N SER A 52 -5.02 1.20 -17.57
CA SER A 52 -3.84 1.33 -18.42
C SER A 52 -3.29 2.75 -18.37
N GLU A 53 -2.04 2.91 -18.81
CA GLU A 53 -1.37 4.22 -18.90
C GLU A 53 -2.17 5.24 -19.74
N ALA A 54 -2.96 4.78 -20.71
CA ALA A 54 -3.85 5.66 -21.51
C ALA A 54 -4.90 6.42 -20.66
N LEU A 55 -5.17 5.96 -19.44
CA LEU A 55 -6.10 6.62 -18.51
C LEU A 55 -5.39 7.51 -17.48
N ARG A 56 -4.08 7.75 -17.61
CA ARG A 56 -3.26 8.53 -16.68
C ARG A 56 -3.86 9.90 -16.35
N GLU A 57 -4.29 10.65 -17.33
CA GLU A 57 -4.89 11.97 -17.10
C GLU A 57 -6.19 11.90 -16.30
N ARG A 58 -7.02 10.88 -16.55
CA ARG A 58 -8.25 10.66 -15.76
C ARG A 58 -7.90 10.31 -14.31
N LEU A 59 -6.87 9.50 -14.10
CA LEU A 59 -6.37 9.17 -12.77
C LEU A 59 -5.83 10.42 -12.06
N ASN A 60 -5.06 11.26 -12.73
CA ASN A 60 -4.55 12.51 -12.18
C ASN A 60 -5.70 13.47 -11.76
N VAL A 61 -6.74 13.56 -12.57
CA VAL A 61 -7.96 14.33 -12.21
C VAL A 61 -8.63 13.73 -10.98
N PHE A 62 -8.72 12.42 -10.88
CA PHE A 62 -9.30 11.75 -9.73
C PHE A 62 -8.47 11.97 -8.45
N ILE A 63 -7.13 11.90 -8.53
CA ILE A 63 -6.23 12.23 -7.42
C ILE A 63 -6.46 13.68 -6.97
N ARG A 64 -6.53 14.64 -7.91
CA ARG A 64 -6.81 16.06 -7.58
C ARG A 64 -8.14 16.22 -6.86
N LYS A 65 -9.17 15.48 -7.28
CA LYS A 65 -10.49 15.50 -6.65
C LYS A 65 -10.40 14.98 -5.21
N GLN A 66 -9.77 13.83 -4.97
CA GLN A 66 -9.60 13.27 -3.62
C GLN A 66 -8.87 14.24 -2.70
N CYS A 67 -7.78 14.85 -3.17
CA CYS A 67 -7.05 15.86 -2.38
C CYS A 67 -7.87 17.15 -2.17
N ALA A 68 -8.73 17.54 -3.12
CA ALA A 68 -9.60 18.71 -2.95
C ALA A 68 -10.72 18.47 -1.93
N GLU A 69 -11.16 17.24 -1.78
CA GLU A 69 -12.12 16.79 -0.75
C GLU A 69 -11.47 16.64 0.63
N GLY A 70 -10.15 16.90 0.75
CA GLY A 70 -9.39 16.82 1.99
C GLY A 70 -8.83 15.44 2.30
N HIS A 71 -8.93 14.49 1.35
CA HIS A 71 -8.40 13.14 1.50
C HIS A 71 -6.93 13.05 1.09
N GLN A 72 -6.27 12.00 1.58
CA GLN A 72 -4.87 11.72 1.30
C GLN A 72 -4.72 10.52 0.37
N VAL A 73 -3.60 10.51 -0.36
CA VAL A 73 -3.33 9.53 -1.42
C VAL A 73 -1.98 8.86 -1.21
N TYR A 74 -1.95 7.53 -1.33
CA TYR A 74 -0.72 6.77 -1.50
C TYR A 74 -0.46 6.53 -2.99
N ILE A 75 0.77 6.73 -3.44
CA ILE A 75 1.25 6.27 -4.75
C ILE A 75 2.44 5.35 -4.50
N VAL A 76 2.28 4.07 -4.81
CA VAL A 76 3.29 3.05 -4.57
C VAL A 76 3.96 2.68 -5.87
N CYS A 77 5.29 2.81 -5.90
CA CYS A 77 6.14 2.42 -7.01
C CYS A 77 6.83 1.08 -6.70
N PRO A 78 7.01 0.19 -7.69
CA PRO A 78 7.77 -1.02 -7.48
C PRO A 78 9.25 -0.68 -7.21
N THR A 79 9.86 -1.41 -6.30
CA THR A 79 11.32 -1.38 -6.13
C THR A 79 11.91 -2.34 -7.15
N VAL A 80 12.79 -1.86 -8.01
CA VAL A 80 13.63 -2.71 -8.85
C VAL A 80 14.85 -3.04 -7.99
N GLU A 81 14.98 -4.26 -7.55
CA GLU A 81 16.01 -4.84 -6.67
C GLU A 81 16.72 -3.86 -5.69
N GLU A 82 16.91 -4.25 -4.43
CA GLU A 82 17.48 -3.41 -3.34
C GLU A 82 18.87 -2.84 -3.63
N SER A 83 19.55 -3.27 -4.69
CA SER A 83 20.88 -2.85 -5.11
C SER A 83 20.90 -1.67 -6.09
N ASP A 84 19.77 -1.30 -6.70
CA ASP A 84 19.76 -0.30 -7.77
C ASP A 84 19.61 1.12 -7.23
N LEU A 85 20.72 1.86 -7.27
CA LEU A 85 20.73 3.32 -7.10
C LEU A 85 19.82 4.02 -8.14
N ASP A 86 19.59 3.40 -9.28
CA ASP A 86 18.75 3.93 -10.35
C ASP A 86 17.25 3.86 -10.02
N SER A 87 16.79 2.86 -9.27
CA SER A 87 15.40 2.79 -8.82
C SER A 87 15.04 3.84 -7.78
N LEU A 88 16.00 4.22 -6.93
CA LEU A 88 15.79 5.31 -5.97
C LEU A 88 15.72 6.66 -6.65
N LYS A 89 16.65 6.94 -7.55
CA LYS A 89 16.63 8.15 -8.38
C LYS A 89 15.34 8.23 -9.19
N SER A 90 14.81 7.07 -9.63
CA SER A 90 13.53 6.99 -10.32
C SER A 90 12.35 7.38 -9.41
N ALA A 91 12.30 6.92 -8.17
CA ALA A 91 11.23 7.27 -7.23
C ALA A 91 11.33 8.73 -6.77
N GLU A 92 12.54 9.24 -6.53
CA GLU A 92 12.81 10.64 -6.21
C GLU A 92 12.39 11.54 -7.38
N SER A 93 12.88 11.25 -8.59
CA SER A 93 12.55 12.00 -9.81
C SER A 93 11.04 11.94 -10.11
N PHE A 94 10.41 10.81 -9.85
CA PHE A 94 8.96 10.67 -10.02
C PHE A 94 8.19 11.56 -9.01
N ALA A 95 8.59 11.55 -7.74
CA ALA A 95 7.98 12.40 -6.72
C ALA A 95 8.18 13.90 -7.04
N GLU A 96 9.36 14.27 -7.49
CA GLU A 96 9.65 15.66 -7.96
C GLU A 96 8.78 16.03 -9.17
N THR A 97 8.64 15.15 -10.14
CA THR A 97 7.77 15.36 -11.31
C THR A 97 6.32 15.54 -10.90
N LEU A 98 5.84 14.71 -9.97
CA LEU A 98 4.48 14.85 -9.42
C LEU A 98 4.30 16.20 -8.72
N GLN A 99 5.27 16.61 -7.90
CA GLN A 99 5.22 17.88 -7.18
C GLN A 99 5.27 19.09 -8.12
N GLN A 100 6.13 19.07 -9.13
CA GLN A 100 6.40 20.27 -9.94
C GLN A 100 5.46 20.38 -11.15
N ALA A 101 5.15 19.26 -11.81
CA ALA A 101 4.44 19.27 -13.08
C ALA A 101 2.97 18.81 -12.96
N VAL A 102 2.69 17.81 -12.11
CA VAL A 102 1.35 17.20 -12.07
C VAL A 102 0.49 17.78 -10.96
N PHE A 103 1.06 17.96 -9.76
CA PHE A 103 0.34 18.44 -8.57
C PHE A 103 1.04 19.62 -7.89
N PRO A 104 1.30 20.74 -8.59
CA PRO A 104 2.11 21.84 -8.06
C PRO A 104 1.51 22.50 -6.81
N HIS A 105 0.20 22.37 -6.60
CA HIS A 105 -0.52 22.95 -5.46
C HIS A 105 -0.80 21.96 -4.33
N ARG A 106 -0.17 20.76 -4.39
CA ARG A 106 -0.31 19.71 -3.37
C ARG A 106 1.05 19.41 -2.75
N ARG A 107 1.04 18.95 -1.52
CA ARG A 107 2.27 18.59 -0.80
C ARG A 107 2.54 17.11 -1.06
N VAL A 108 3.59 16.84 -1.85
CA VAL A 108 4.03 15.49 -2.18
C VAL A 108 5.19 15.12 -1.27
N GLY A 109 5.03 14.03 -0.51
CA GLY A 109 6.08 13.43 0.30
C GLY A 109 6.65 12.19 -0.38
N LEU A 110 7.85 11.79 0.03
CA LEU A 110 8.55 10.60 -0.44
C LEU A 110 8.92 9.69 0.73
N LEU A 111 8.74 8.37 0.54
CA LEU A 111 9.12 7.34 1.49
C LEU A 111 9.77 6.16 0.76
N HIS A 112 11.02 5.84 1.07
CA HIS A 112 11.70 4.68 0.47
C HIS A 112 12.62 3.94 1.46
N GLY A 113 12.98 2.70 1.13
CA GLY A 113 13.70 1.79 2.01
C GLY A 113 15.04 2.30 2.53
N LYS A 114 15.79 3.06 1.72
CA LYS A 114 17.14 3.56 2.06
C LYS A 114 17.15 4.84 2.90
N MET A 115 15.99 5.47 3.17
CA MET A 115 15.95 6.59 4.11
C MET A 115 16.35 6.16 5.51
N LYS A 116 16.99 7.07 6.27
CA LYS A 116 17.24 6.85 7.70
C LYS A 116 15.90 6.72 8.44
N GLN A 117 15.89 5.96 9.52
CA GLN A 117 14.66 5.71 10.28
C GLN A 117 13.99 7.02 10.72
N ALA A 118 14.75 8.00 11.19
CA ALA A 118 14.22 9.30 11.58
C ALA A 118 13.50 10.04 10.45
N ASP A 119 14.02 9.95 9.21
CA ASP A 119 13.43 10.58 8.03
C ASP A 119 12.15 9.85 7.61
N LYS A 120 12.13 8.51 7.72
CA LYS A 120 10.91 7.71 7.49
C LYS A 120 9.81 8.05 8.49
N ASP A 121 10.16 8.14 9.77
CA ASP A 121 9.23 8.47 10.84
C ASP A 121 8.70 9.90 10.68
N ALA A 122 9.55 10.84 10.24
CA ALA A 122 9.15 12.20 9.94
C ALA A 122 8.17 12.26 8.74
N ALA A 123 8.47 11.56 7.64
CA ALA A 123 7.61 11.53 6.45
C ALA A 123 6.25 10.89 6.76
N LEU A 124 6.24 9.76 7.45
CA LEU A 124 5.02 9.08 7.88
C LEU A 124 4.22 9.92 8.90
N GLY A 125 4.91 10.56 9.84
CA GLY A 125 4.29 11.46 10.79
C GLY A 125 3.63 12.66 10.12
N ALA A 126 4.30 13.31 9.17
CA ALA A 126 3.75 14.41 8.38
C ALA A 126 2.51 13.96 7.58
N PHE A 127 2.56 12.77 6.98
CA PHE A 127 1.42 12.21 6.27
C PHE A 127 0.26 11.90 7.24
N SER A 128 0.52 11.29 8.38
CA SER A 128 -0.51 10.97 9.38
C SER A 128 -1.19 12.22 9.95
N ARG A 129 -0.46 13.35 10.10
CA ARG A 129 -1.02 14.64 10.55
C ARG A 129 -1.72 15.42 9.43
N GLY A 130 -1.78 14.92 8.20
CA GLY A 130 -2.36 15.62 7.07
C GLY A 130 -1.51 16.79 6.54
N GLU A 131 -0.24 16.85 6.91
CA GLU A 131 0.72 17.84 6.40
C GLU A 131 1.23 17.51 5.00
N THR A 132 1.01 16.27 4.55
CA THR A 132 1.31 15.76 3.21
C THR A 132 0.03 15.24 2.58
N ASP A 133 -0.28 15.63 1.35
CA ASP A 133 -1.49 15.25 0.64
C ASP A 133 -1.31 13.94 -0.14
N ILE A 134 -0.13 13.78 -0.73
CA ILE A 134 0.24 12.62 -1.56
C ILE A 134 1.55 12.04 -1.03
N LEU A 135 1.56 10.77 -0.64
CA LEU A 135 2.78 10.08 -0.24
C LEU A 135 3.20 9.10 -1.33
N VAL A 136 4.30 9.43 -2.02
CA VAL A 136 4.97 8.51 -2.95
C VAL A 136 5.84 7.56 -2.14
N ALA A 137 5.66 6.26 -2.33
CA ALA A 137 6.41 5.27 -1.58
C ALA A 137 6.90 4.14 -2.48
N THR A 138 8.06 3.58 -2.15
CA THR A 138 8.45 2.26 -2.62
C THR A 138 7.85 1.19 -1.69
N THR A 139 8.05 -0.10 -1.94
CA THR A 139 7.42 -1.24 -1.24
C THR A 139 7.48 -1.23 0.29
N VAL A 140 8.17 -0.28 0.91
CA VAL A 140 8.33 -0.13 2.37
C VAL A 140 7.05 0.32 3.11
N VAL A 141 5.95 0.59 2.40
CA VAL A 141 4.64 0.94 3.01
C VAL A 141 4.03 -0.21 3.86
N GLU A 142 4.74 -1.32 3.98
CA GLU A 142 4.38 -2.41 4.92
C GLU A 142 4.42 -1.97 6.39
N VAL A 143 5.04 -0.82 6.70
CA VAL A 143 5.17 -0.32 8.07
C VAL A 143 3.87 0.34 8.53
N GLY A 144 3.27 -0.26 9.49
CA GLY A 144 2.06 -0.11 10.25
C GLY A 144 1.53 1.27 10.67
N VAL A 145 1.63 2.32 9.87
CA VAL A 145 0.96 3.59 10.16
C VAL A 145 -0.47 3.53 9.64
N ASP A 146 -1.41 3.71 10.56
CA ASP A 146 -2.82 3.83 10.24
C ASP A 146 -3.15 5.29 9.91
N VAL A 147 -3.57 5.52 8.66
CA VAL A 147 -4.00 6.85 8.20
C VAL A 147 -5.44 6.75 7.69
N PRO A 148 -6.43 6.95 8.57
CA PRO A 148 -7.85 6.77 8.22
C PRO A 148 -8.31 7.70 7.08
N ASN A 149 -7.65 8.86 6.93
CA ASN A 149 -7.95 9.84 5.89
C ASN A 149 -7.33 9.50 4.52
N ALA A 150 -6.49 8.46 4.42
CA ALA A 150 -5.98 7.99 3.15
C ALA A 150 -7.04 7.10 2.47
N THR A 151 -7.71 7.66 1.47
CA THR A 151 -8.82 7.01 0.76
C THR A 151 -8.44 6.46 -0.61
N LEU A 152 -7.29 6.83 -1.14
CA LEU A 152 -6.84 6.37 -2.45
C LEU A 152 -5.45 5.74 -2.37
N MET A 153 -5.36 4.52 -2.89
CA MET A 153 -4.11 3.81 -3.14
C MET A 153 -3.92 3.70 -4.66
N VAL A 154 -2.83 4.22 -5.17
CA VAL A 154 -2.39 4.02 -6.56
C VAL A 154 -1.15 3.14 -6.56
N ILE A 155 -1.17 2.07 -7.33
CA ILE A 155 -0.03 1.14 -7.45
C ILE A 155 0.48 1.20 -8.88
N GLU A 156 1.66 1.76 -9.06
CA GLU A 156 2.33 1.90 -10.35
C GLU A 156 2.97 0.57 -10.77
N ASN A 157 2.90 0.24 -12.07
CA ASN A 157 3.42 -1.01 -12.63
C ASN A 157 2.97 -2.23 -11.81
N ALA A 158 1.67 -2.33 -11.59
CA ALA A 158 1.06 -3.33 -10.71
C ALA A 158 1.42 -4.78 -11.07
N GLU A 159 1.77 -5.05 -12.34
CA GLU A 159 2.26 -6.33 -12.83
C GLU A 159 3.58 -6.79 -12.19
N ARG A 160 4.30 -5.88 -11.54
CA ARG A 160 5.56 -6.20 -10.84
C ARG A 160 5.37 -6.65 -9.39
N PHE A 161 4.14 -6.59 -8.89
CA PHE A 161 3.81 -6.98 -7.52
C PHE A 161 3.17 -8.36 -7.49
N GLY A 162 3.51 -9.14 -6.48
CA GLY A 162 2.78 -10.37 -6.19
C GLY A 162 1.37 -10.08 -5.66
N LEU A 163 0.42 -10.99 -5.88
CA LEU A 163 -0.98 -10.84 -5.44
C LEU A 163 -1.11 -10.58 -3.93
N SER A 164 -0.29 -11.22 -3.10
CA SER A 164 -0.27 -11.00 -1.65
C SER A 164 0.15 -9.58 -1.30
N GLN A 165 1.14 -9.03 -2.00
CA GLN A 165 1.59 -7.65 -1.82
C GLN A 165 0.50 -6.65 -2.23
N LEU A 166 -0.13 -6.87 -3.39
CA LEU A 166 -1.27 -6.04 -3.84
C LEU A 166 -2.41 -6.05 -2.82
N HIS A 167 -2.71 -7.23 -2.25
CA HIS A 167 -3.72 -7.36 -1.22
C HIS A 167 -3.35 -6.59 0.05
N GLN A 168 -2.11 -6.66 0.50
CA GLN A 168 -1.62 -5.93 1.67
C GLN A 168 -1.64 -4.41 1.44
N LEU A 169 -1.18 -3.94 0.27
CA LEU A 169 -1.22 -2.53 -0.11
C LEU A 169 -2.64 -2.00 -0.16
N ARG A 170 -3.56 -2.73 -0.80
CA ARG A 170 -4.98 -2.38 -0.81
C ARG A 170 -5.54 -2.23 0.61
N GLY A 171 -5.13 -3.08 1.53
CA GLY A 171 -5.55 -3.03 2.94
C GLY A 171 -5.02 -1.82 3.73
N ARG A 172 -4.17 -0.98 3.15
CA ARG A 172 -3.67 0.25 3.78
C ARG A 172 -4.65 1.42 3.69
N VAL A 173 -5.59 1.36 2.77
CA VAL A 173 -6.71 2.31 2.66
C VAL A 173 -8.02 1.67 3.13
N GLY A 174 -9.09 2.45 3.22
CA GLY A 174 -10.39 1.96 3.70
C GLY A 174 -10.42 1.75 5.22
N ARG A 175 -9.66 2.52 5.97
CA ARG A 175 -9.61 2.45 7.43
C ARG A 175 -10.50 3.49 8.11
N GLY A 176 -10.99 4.46 7.33
CA GLY A 176 -11.98 5.43 7.75
C GLY A 176 -13.40 5.05 7.32
N SER A 177 -14.34 5.98 7.49
CA SER A 177 -15.75 5.83 7.05
C SER A 177 -15.97 6.24 5.59
N ALA A 178 -15.00 6.96 4.99
CA ALA A 178 -15.10 7.40 3.60
C ALA A 178 -14.88 6.24 2.63
N GLN A 179 -15.57 6.29 1.47
CA GLN A 179 -15.32 5.35 0.38
C GLN A 179 -13.87 5.41 -0.06
N SER A 180 -13.25 4.26 -0.20
CA SER A 180 -11.84 4.15 -0.53
C SER A 180 -11.61 3.34 -1.79
N TYR A 181 -10.53 3.64 -2.47
CA TYR A 181 -10.23 3.15 -3.80
C TYR A 181 -8.80 2.62 -3.89
N CYS A 182 -8.62 1.56 -4.67
CA CYS A 182 -7.30 1.04 -5.03
C CYS A 182 -7.21 0.98 -6.56
N VAL A 183 -6.29 1.74 -7.14
CA VAL A 183 -6.08 1.82 -8.59
C VAL A 183 -4.76 1.15 -8.93
N LEU A 184 -4.85 0.07 -9.69
CA LEU A 184 -3.71 -0.67 -10.21
C LEU A 184 -3.39 -0.13 -11.60
N VAL A 185 -2.24 0.50 -11.78
CA VAL A 185 -1.78 0.98 -13.08
C VAL A 185 -0.87 -0.06 -13.70
N SER A 186 -1.22 -0.55 -14.88
CA SER A 186 -0.43 -1.55 -15.59
C SER A 186 -0.11 -1.08 -17.02
N GLY A 187 1.17 -1.20 -17.38
CA GLY A 187 1.65 -0.99 -18.75
C GLY A 187 1.52 -2.21 -19.65
N THR A 188 1.18 -3.36 -19.09
CA THR A 188 1.14 -4.63 -19.83
C THR A 188 -0.09 -4.71 -20.74
N LYS A 189 0.14 -5.05 -22.01
CA LYS A 189 -0.92 -5.37 -22.98
C LYS A 189 -1.41 -6.83 -22.86
N ASN A 190 -0.82 -7.61 -21.95
CA ASN A 190 -1.06 -9.05 -21.85
C ASN A 190 -2.36 -9.32 -21.08
N GLU A 191 -3.31 -10.02 -21.69
CA GLU A 191 -4.62 -10.33 -21.10
C GLU A 191 -4.55 -11.28 -19.91
N GLU A 192 -3.52 -12.12 -19.83
CA GLU A 192 -3.31 -13.03 -18.70
C GLU A 192 -2.96 -12.32 -17.39
N THR A 193 -2.35 -11.13 -17.47
CA THR A 193 -2.01 -10.31 -16.30
C THR A 193 -3.22 -9.50 -15.78
N LYS A 194 -4.34 -9.49 -16.54
CA LYS A 194 -5.56 -8.76 -16.19
C LYS A 194 -6.59 -9.57 -15.42
N LYS A 195 -6.35 -10.86 -15.26
CA LYS A 195 -7.17 -11.79 -14.46
C LYS A 195 -6.68 -11.88 -13.03
#